data_80b7471ea3edb07c9198ba82a8a9eb81
#
_entry.id   80b7471ea3edb07c9198ba82a8a9eb81
#
_cell.length_a   1.000
_cell.length_b   1.000
_cell.length_c   1.000
_cell.angle_alpha   90.00
_cell.angle_beta   90.00
_cell.angle_gamma   90.00
#
_symmetry.space_group_name_H-M   'P 1'
#
loop_
_entity.id
_entity.type
_entity.pdbx_description
1 polymer ?
#
loop_
_entity_poly.entity_id
_entity_poly.type
_entity_poly.pdbx_seq_one_letter_code
_entity_poly.pdbx_strand_id
1 'polypeptide(L)'
;IYIRGIGSRINTPSVGLYVDNIPYIDKSAFDFNYADIERIDILRGPQGTLYGRNTMGGLIKIHTKSPFTYQGTDIRMGAATYNDYNVSLTHYHRISDRFAFSTGGFYEHTGGFFENAARNNEKIDKSNAGGGRFRGIYLPTPNLKVDMTLSYEYSDQGGYPYKYTGVT
;
A
#
# COMPACT_ATOMS: atom_id res chain seq x y z
N ILE A 1 -0.40 11.96 5.76
CA ILE A 1 -1.35 12.52 4.78
C ILE A 1 -2.23 13.55 5.46
N TYR A 2 -2.49 14.67 4.77
CA TYR A 2 -3.36 15.75 5.22
C TYR A 2 -4.42 16.01 4.17
N ILE A 3 -5.69 16.16 4.58
CA ILE A 3 -6.79 16.60 3.72
C ILE A 3 -7.34 17.90 4.32
N ARG A 4 -7.33 18.99 3.56
CA ARG A 4 -7.75 20.35 3.99
C ARG A 4 -7.12 20.79 5.31
N GLY A 5 -5.83 20.49 5.52
CA GLY A 5 -5.12 20.82 6.76
C GLY A 5 -5.40 19.90 7.95
N ILE A 6 -6.35 18.99 7.83
CA ILE A 6 -6.63 17.99 8.87
C ILE A 6 -5.74 16.78 8.63
N GLY A 7 -4.85 16.49 9.56
CA GLY A 7 -3.93 15.37 9.53
C GLY A 7 -3.35 15.11 10.90
N SER A 8 -2.62 14.04 11.10
CA SER A 8 -1.95 13.72 12.35
C SER A 8 -0.47 13.50 12.15
N ARG A 9 0.35 14.07 13.04
CA ARG A 9 1.78 13.78 13.16
C ARG A 9 2.05 12.57 14.07
N ILE A 10 1.05 12.16 14.84
CA ILE A 10 1.10 11.04 15.78
C ILE A 10 0.61 9.78 15.07
N ASN A 11 0.90 8.60 15.59
CA ASN A 11 0.61 7.30 14.98
C ASN A 11 -0.87 7.01 14.66
N THR A 12 -1.81 7.87 15.07
CA THR A 12 -3.22 7.70 14.76
C THR A 12 -3.58 8.50 13.52
N PRO A 13 -3.89 7.88 12.38
CA PRO A 13 -4.29 8.60 11.18
C PRO A 13 -5.64 9.30 11.39
N SER A 14 -5.76 10.53 10.86
CA SER A 14 -7.02 11.27 10.81
C SER A 14 -7.73 11.13 9.46
N VAL A 15 -7.09 10.48 8.51
CA VAL A 15 -7.61 10.12 7.19
C VAL A 15 -7.70 8.61 7.11
N GLY A 16 -8.87 8.08 6.81
CA GLY A 16 -9.09 6.64 6.66
C GLY A 16 -8.54 6.13 5.34
N LEU A 17 -8.02 4.92 5.33
CA LEU A 17 -7.62 4.18 4.14
C LEU A 17 -8.42 2.88 4.05
N TYR A 18 -9.04 2.65 2.91
CA TYR A 18 -9.75 1.43 2.59
C TYR A 18 -9.26 0.86 1.27
N VAL A 19 -8.99 -0.42 1.26
CA VAL A 19 -8.63 -1.17 0.05
C VAL A 19 -9.69 -2.25 -0.17
N ASP A 20 -10.40 -2.18 -1.27
CA ASP A 20 -11.52 -3.10 -1.58
C ASP A 20 -12.52 -3.23 -0.43
N ASN A 21 -12.84 -2.10 0.23
CA ASN A 21 -13.71 -1.98 1.40
C ASN A 21 -13.15 -2.56 2.72
N ILE A 22 -11.90 -3.01 2.77
CA ILE A 22 -11.21 -3.44 3.99
C ILE A 22 -10.49 -2.23 4.60
N PRO A 23 -10.76 -1.86 5.87
CA PRO A 23 -10.09 -0.74 6.51
C PRO A 23 -8.64 -1.09 6.87
N TYR A 24 -7.74 -0.18 6.56
CA TYR A 24 -6.36 -0.19 7.03
C TYR A 24 -6.20 0.81 8.15
N ILE A 25 -5.78 0.33 9.32
CA ILE A 25 -5.78 1.12 10.56
C ILE A 25 -4.42 1.78 10.80
N ASP A 26 -3.36 1.22 10.26
CA ASP A 26 -2.01 1.70 10.49
C ASP A 26 -1.59 2.78 9.47
N LYS A 27 -0.76 3.72 9.93
CA LYS A 27 -0.20 4.78 9.11
C LYS A 27 0.80 4.27 8.07
N SER A 28 1.51 3.20 8.36
CA SER A 28 2.41 2.50 7.43
C SER A 28 1.67 1.95 6.20
N ALA A 29 0.39 1.69 6.33
CA ALA A 29 -0.45 1.22 5.24
C ALA A 29 -0.56 2.21 4.05
N PHE A 30 -0.19 3.48 4.23
CA PHE A 30 -0.17 4.47 3.16
C PHE A 30 1.08 4.38 2.26
N ASP A 31 2.06 3.60 2.65
CA ASP A 31 3.33 3.42 1.92
C ASP A 31 3.30 2.18 0.98
N PHE A 32 2.14 1.59 0.75
CA PHE A 32 1.99 0.42 -0.11
C PHE A 32 2.21 0.70 -1.59
N ASN A 33 2.91 -0.21 -2.23
CA ASN A 33 3.03 -0.24 -3.68
C ASN A 33 1.87 -1.07 -4.28
N TYR A 34 0.74 -0.40 -4.55
CA TYR A 34 -0.39 -1.05 -5.22
C TYR A 34 -0.16 -1.12 -6.72
N ALA A 35 0.39 -2.22 -7.20
CA ALA A 35 0.58 -2.46 -8.63
C ALA A 35 -0.73 -2.69 -9.39
N ASP A 36 -1.81 -3.02 -8.69
CA ASP A 36 -3.09 -3.47 -9.22
C ASP A 36 -4.25 -2.49 -9.02
N ILE A 37 -3.94 -1.21 -8.83
CA ILE A 37 -4.98 -0.18 -8.65
C ILE A 37 -5.78 0.01 -9.95
N GLU A 38 -7.10 -0.06 -9.82
CA GLU A 38 -8.06 0.33 -10.85
C GLU A 38 -8.46 1.81 -10.68
N ARG A 39 -8.82 2.20 -9.44
CA ARG A 39 -9.33 3.52 -9.12
C ARG A 39 -9.03 3.90 -7.68
N ILE A 40 -8.82 5.21 -7.47
CA ILE A 40 -8.70 5.81 -6.15
C ILE A 40 -9.80 6.85 -5.99
N ASP A 41 -10.64 6.68 -4.98
CA ASP A 41 -11.68 7.64 -4.60
C ASP A 41 -11.23 8.39 -3.34
N ILE A 42 -11.26 9.72 -3.38
CA ILE A 42 -10.93 10.58 -2.25
C ILE A 42 -12.19 11.29 -1.79
N LEU A 43 -12.72 10.87 -0.64
CA LEU A 43 -13.86 11.52 -0.01
C LEU A 43 -13.35 12.53 1.02
N ARG A 44 -13.72 13.78 0.83
CA ARG A 44 -13.28 14.90 1.67
C ARG A 44 -14.32 15.20 2.76
N GLY A 45 -13.84 15.50 3.96
CA GLY A 45 -14.68 15.81 5.10
C GLY A 45 -14.98 14.58 5.98
N PRO A 46 -15.65 14.79 7.13
CA PRO A 46 -15.93 13.74 8.09
C PRO A 46 -16.79 12.61 7.51
N GLN A 47 -16.31 11.40 7.59
CA GLN A 47 -16.99 10.18 7.11
C GLN A 47 -17.25 9.18 8.24
N GLY A 48 -17.17 9.61 9.49
CA GLY A 48 -17.23 8.75 10.68
C GLY A 48 -18.50 7.93 10.83
N THR A 49 -19.62 8.40 10.30
CA THR A 49 -20.92 7.71 10.37
C THR A 49 -20.98 6.42 9.56
N LEU A 50 -20.28 6.38 8.43
CA LEU A 50 -20.27 5.22 7.53
C LEU A 50 -19.00 4.37 7.67
N TYR A 51 -17.87 5.02 7.98
CA TYR A 51 -16.55 4.39 7.93
C TYR A 51 -15.82 4.35 9.28
N GLY A 52 -16.43 4.87 10.35
CA GLY A 52 -15.93 4.74 11.73
C GLY A 52 -14.65 5.54 12.01
N ARG A 53 -13.67 4.89 12.62
CA ARG A 53 -12.44 5.52 13.12
C ARG A 53 -11.60 6.17 12.01
N ASN A 54 -10.80 7.17 12.41
CA ASN A 54 -9.75 7.77 11.58
C ASN A 54 -10.23 8.47 10.30
N THR A 55 -11.49 8.86 10.22
CA THR A 55 -12.11 9.46 9.04
C THR A 55 -12.55 10.91 9.25
N MET A 56 -11.94 11.61 10.22
CA MET A 56 -12.28 13.01 10.53
C MET A 56 -11.88 13.98 9.42
N GLY A 57 -10.73 13.77 8.79
CA GLY A 57 -10.23 14.61 7.69
C GLY A 57 -10.75 14.18 6.33
N GLY A 58 -11.15 12.92 6.20
CA GLY A 58 -11.62 12.32 4.95
C GLY A 58 -11.27 10.84 4.85
N LEU A 59 -11.49 10.29 3.67
CA LEU A 59 -11.33 8.89 3.38
C LEU A 59 -10.69 8.69 2.00
N ILE A 60 -9.72 7.82 1.92
CA ILE A 60 -9.14 7.33 0.67
C ILE A 60 -9.61 5.89 0.46
N LYS A 61 -10.30 5.64 -0.65
CA LYS A 61 -10.70 4.30 -1.06
C LYS A 61 -9.91 3.88 -2.29
N ILE A 62 -9.19 2.79 -2.17
CA ILE A 62 -8.47 2.17 -3.27
C ILE A 62 -9.29 0.96 -3.75
N HIS A 63 -9.57 0.94 -5.03
CA HIS A 63 -10.19 -0.18 -5.70
C HIS A 63 -9.15 -0.87 -6.56
N THR A 64 -8.96 -2.17 -6.33
CA THR A 64 -8.06 -2.97 -7.14
C THR A 64 -8.80 -3.59 -8.33
N LYS A 65 -8.07 -3.90 -9.40
CA LYS A 65 -8.62 -4.52 -10.60
C LYS A 65 -9.33 -5.82 -10.25
N SER A 66 -10.51 -6.02 -10.81
CA SER A 66 -11.25 -7.26 -10.64
C SER A 66 -10.76 -8.33 -11.63
N PRO A 67 -10.44 -9.54 -11.19
CA PRO A 67 -10.05 -10.63 -12.08
C PRO A 67 -11.20 -11.14 -12.96
N PHE A 68 -12.45 -10.68 -12.73
CA PHE A 68 -13.56 -10.95 -13.64
C PHE A 68 -13.57 -10.03 -14.86
N THR A 69 -13.16 -8.78 -14.70
CA THR A 69 -13.19 -7.76 -15.74
C THR A 69 -11.85 -7.56 -16.42
N TYR A 70 -10.76 -7.82 -15.69
CA TYR A 70 -9.41 -7.69 -16.18
C TYR A 70 -8.68 -9.04 -16.12
N GLN A 71 -8.09 -9.46 -17.23
CA GLN A 71 -7.35 -10.70 -17.35
C GLN A 71 -5.99 -10.43 -18.00
N GLY A 72 -4.98 -11.17 -17.56
CA GLY A 72 -3.63 -11.02 -18.08
C GLY A 72 -2.58 -10.89 -16.97
N THR A 73 -1.39 -10.48 -17.36
CA THR A 73 -0.26 -10.30 -16.46
C THR A 73 0.26 -8.88 -16.58
N ASP A 74 0.24 -8.14 -15.48
CA ASP A 74 0.86 -6.83 -15.37
C ASP A 74 2.26 -6.99 -14.80
N ILE A 75 3.25 -6.47 -15.50
CA ILE A 75 4.63 -6.39 -15.03
C ILE A 75 5.01 -4.92 -14.99
N ARG A 76 5.54 -4.46 -13.87
CA ARG A 76 6.08 -3.11 -13.71
C ARG A 76 7.49 -3.20 -13.18
N MET A 77 8.37 -2.44 -13.79
CA MET A 77 9.76 -2.31 -13.37
C MET A 77 10.12 -0.84 -13.35
N GLY A 78 10.82 -0.42 -12.32
CA GLY A 78 11.33 0.93 -12.20
C GLY A 78 12.75 0.90 -11.67
N ALA A 79 13.55 1.83 -12.16
CA ALA A 79 14.89 2.08 -11.63
C ALA A 79 15.12 3.58 -11.57
N ALA A 80 15.77 4.03 -10.52
CA ALA A 80 16.12 5.43 -10.32
C ALA A 80 17.56 5.57 -9.81
N THR A 81 18.03 6.81 -9.70
CA THR A 81 19.34 7.12 -9.11
C THR A 81 19.40 6.65 -7.66
N TYR A 82 20.61 6.59 -7.09
CA TYR A 82 20.86 6.13 -5.71
C TYR A 82 20.56 4.65 -5.44
N ASN A 83 20.63 3.84 -6.49
CA ASN A 83 20.41 2.40 -6.42
C ASN A 83 18.99 2.04 -5.99
N ASP A 84 18.00 2.83 -6.45
CA ASP A 84 16.58 2.54 -6.25
C ASP A 84 16.07 1.68 -7.38
N TYR A 85 15.42 0.58 -7.06
CA TYR A 85 14.73 -0.25 -8.04
C TYR A 85 13.50 -0.91 -7.43
N ASN A 86 12.47 -1.05 -8.27
CA ASN A 86 11.27 -1.75 -7.91
C ASN A 86 10.85 -2.69 -9.04
N VAL A 87 10.25 -3.80 -8.66
CA VAL A 87 9.64 -4.75 -9.57
C VAL A 87 8.33 -5.24 -8.97
N SER A 88 7.28 -5.30 -9.79
CA SER A 88 6.02 -5.92 -9.41
C SER A 88 5.47 -6.72 -10.55
N LEU A 89 4.83 -7.84 -10.21
CA LEU A 89 4.15 -8.72 -11.14
C LEU A 89 2.80 -9.10 -10.54
N THR A 90 1.74 -8.96 -11.32
CA THR A 90 0.40 -9.39 -10.91
C THR A 90 -0.28 -10.10 -12.07
N HIS A 91 -0.77 -11.32 -11.81
CA HIS A 91 -1.50 -12.13 -12.77
C HIS A 91 -2.96 -12.22 -12.38
N TYR A 92 -3.83 -12.04 -13.37
CA TYR A 92 -5.29 -12.09 -13.22
C TYR A 92 -5.82 -13.21 -14.11
N HIS A 93 -6.62 -14.09 -13.52
CA HIS A 93 -7.20 -15.20 -14.24
C HIS A 93 -8.65 -15.44 -13.82
N ARG A 94 -9.52 -15.60 -14.83
CA ARG A 94 -10.90 -16.02 -14.66
C ARG A 94 -11.01 -17.49 -15.04
N ILE A 95 -11.27 -18.34 -14.06
CA ILE A 95 -11.40 -19.79 -14.29
C ILE A 95 -12.80 -20.09 -14.84
N SER A 96 -13.84 -19.41 -14.33
CA SER A 96 -15.24 -19.62 -14.75
C SER A 96 -16.05 -18.35 -14.52
N ASP A 97 -17.32 -18.36 -14.91
CA ASP A 97 -18.25 -17.26 -14.64
C ASP A 97 -18.52 -17.04 -13.15
N ARG A 98 -18.13 -17.99 -12.33
CA ARG A 98 -18.35 -17.97 -10.87
C ARG A 98 -17.07 -17.82 -10.07
N PHE A 99 -15.89 -18.07 -10.66
CA PHE A 99 -14.63 -18.01 -9.93
C PHE A 99 -13.54 -17.35 -10.75
N ALA A 100 -12.92 -16.35 -10.14
CA ALA A 100 -11.74 -15.67 -10.67
C ALA A 100 -10.76 -15.34 -9.54
N PHE A 101 -9.49 -15.27 -9.86
CA PHE A 101 -8.45 -14.91 -8.90
C PHE A 101 -7.41 -13.97 -9.48
N SER A 102 -6.73 -13.25 -8.62
CA SER A 102 -5.49 -12.56 -8.93
C SER A 102 -4.40 -12.95 -7.92
N THR A 103 -3.19 -13.06 -8.40
CA THR A 103 -2.02 -13.31 -7.57
C THR A 103 -0.87 -12.42 -8.03
N GLY A 104 -0.12 -11.87 -7.10
CA GLY A 104 0.98 -11.01 -7.45
C GLY A 104 1.99 -10.87 -6.32
N GLY A 105 3.13 -10.30 -6.66
CA GLY A 105 4.18 -9.96 -5.72
C GLY A 105 4.92 -8.72 -6.16
N PHE A 106 5.61 -8.09 -5.22
CA PHE A 106 6.46 -6.95 -5.47
C PHE A 106 7.74 -7.02 -4.65
N TYR A 107 8.75 -6.34 -5.14
CA TYR A 107 9.99 -6.08 -4.42
C TYR A 107 10.44 -4.66 -4.72
N GLU A 108 10.86 -3.96 -3.69
CA GLU A 108 11.38 -2.59 -3.74
C GLU A 108 12.66 -2.48 -2.92
N HIS A 109 13.65 -1.82 -3.50
CA HIS A 109 14.90 -1.52 -2.86
C HIS A 109 15.23 -0.04 -3.04
N THR A 110 15.54 0.62 -1.93
CA THR A 110 16.04 1.99 -1.90
C THR A 110 17.44 2.00 -1.30
N GLY A 111 18.41 2.47 -2.07
CA GLY A 111 19.82 2.47 -1.67
C GLY A 111 20.20 3.57 -0.66
N GLY A 112 19.31 4.54 -0.44
CA GLY A 112 19.47 5.64 0.53
C GLY A 112 20.34 6.80 0.05
N PHE A 113 20.08 7.97 0.64
CA PHE A 113 20.76 9.24 0.32
C PHE A 113 21.68 9.71 1.45
N PHE A 114 21.31 9.41 2.71
CA PHE A 114 21.98 9.97 3.87
C PHE A 114 23.10 9.06 4.36
N GLU A 115 24.30 9.64 4.42
CA GLU A 115 25.49 8.97 4.96
C GLU A 115 25.66 9.34 6.43
N ASN A 116 25.94 8.36 7.26
CA ASN A 116 26.23 8.58 8.67
C ASN A 116 27.74 8.67 8.89
N ALA A 117 28.24 9.89 9.09
CA ALA A 117 29.65 10.15 9.34
C ALA A 117 30.20 9.45 10.61
N ALA A 118 29.34 9.12 11.58
CA ALA A 118 29.73 8.40 12.80
C ALA A 118 29.81 6.88 12.59
N ARG A 119 29.28 6.36 11.50
CA ARG A 119 29.22 4.93 11.16
C ARG A 119 29.91 4.63 9.83
N ASN A 120 31.07 5.19 9.62
CA ASN A 120 31.90 4.89 8.46
C ASN A 120 31.20 5.15 7.10
N ASN A 121 30.36 6.19 7.05
CA ASN A 121 29.57 6.60 5.89
C ASN A 121 28.55 5.54 5.41
N GLU A 122 28.09 4.65 6.28
CA GLU A 122 26.96 3.78 5.96
C GLU A 122 25.69 4.60 5.69
N LYS A 123 24.99 4.25 4.63
CA LYS A 123 23.69 4.84 4.31
C LYS A 123 22.63 4.32 5.28
N ILE A 124 21.99 5.26 5.99
CA ILE A 124 21.07 4.94 7.10
C ILE A 124 19.61 4.85 6.68
N ASP A 125 19.27 5.40 5.54
CA ASP A 125 17.91 5.46 4.98
C ASP A 125 17.65 4.42 3.87
N LYS A 126 18.53 3.41 3.77
CA LYS A 126 18.26 2.26 2.88
C LYS A 126 17.04 1.48 3.34
N SER A 127 16.23 1.03 2.41
CA SER A 127 15.09 0.19 2.71
C SER A 127 14.93 -0.94 1.71
N ASN A 128 14.39 -2.05 2.20
CA ASN A 128 13.97 -3.18 1.39
C ASN A 128 12.54 -3.51 1.77
N ALA A 129 11.67 -3.62 0.79
CA ALA A 129 10.32 -4.06 0.99
C ALA A 129 9.96 -5.12 -0.05
N GLY A 130 9.18 -6.08 0.36
CA GLY A 130 8.71 -7.11 -0.56
C GLY A 130 7.46 -7.78 -0.02
N GLY A 131 6.64 -8.28 -0.91
CA GLY A 131 5.41 -8.90 -0.48
C GLY A 131 4.69 -9.64 -1.59
N GLY A 132 3.64 -10.33 -1.19
CA GLY A 132 2.75 -11.02 -2.10
C GLY A 132 1.30 -10.86 -1.70
N ARG A 133 0.42 -10.91 -2.69
CA ARG A 133 -1.02 -10.81 -2.52
C ARG A 133 -1.72 -11.86 -3.36
N PHE A 134 -2.73 -12.47 -2.77
CA PHE A 134 -3.68 -13.35 -3.46
C PHE A 134 -5.09 -12.84 -3.18
N ARG A 135 -5.90 -12.72 -4.22
CA ARG A 135 -7.32 -12.39 -4.11
C ARG A 135 -8.14 -13.40 -4.90
N GLY A 136 -9.09 -14.04 -4.25
CA GLY A 136 -10.05 -14.97 -4.87
C GLY A 136 -11.47 -14.40 -4.75
N ILE A 137 -12.21 -14.39 -5.85
CA ILE A 137 -13.61 -13.97 -5.88
C ILE A 137 -14.45 -15.15 -6.35
N TYR A 138 -15.41 -15.53 -5.53
CA TYR A 138 -16.35 -16.62 -5.82
C TYR A 138 -17.80 -16.15 -5.75
N LEU A 139 -18.56 -16.47 -6.78
CA LEU A 139 -19.97 -16.12 -6.96
C LEU A 139 -20.81 -17.41 -6.97
N PRO A 140 -21.11 -18.02 -5.81
CA PRO A 140 -21.91 -19.24 -5.74
C PRO A 140 -23.34 -19.05 -6.29
N THR A 141 -23.90 -17.87 -6.07
CA THR A 141 -25.22 -17.46 -6.58
C THR A 141 -25.17 -16.01 -7.09
N PRO A 142 -26.13 -15.56 -7.91
CA PRO A 142 -26.19 -14.17 -8.38
C PRO A 142 -26.21 -13.12 -7.25
N ASN A 143 -26.70 -13.50 -6.08
CA ASN A 143 -26.89 -12.59 -4.94
C ASN A 143 -25.79 -12.74 -3.85
N LEU A 144 -24.85 -13.66 -4.01
CA LEU A 144 -23.78 -13.91 -3.04
C LEU A 144 -22.41 -13.79 -3.70
N LYS A 145 -21.60 -12.87 -3.20
CA LYS A 145 -20.20 -12.71 -3.57
C LYS A 145 -19.32 -13.00 -2.35
N VAL A 146 -18.41 -13.94 -2.49
CA VAL A 146 -17.35 -14.21 -1.54
C VAL A 146 -16.05 -13.63 -2.13
N ASP A 147 -15.46 -12.67 -1.43
CA ASP A 147 -14.23 -11.99 -1.84
C ASP A 147 -13.20 -12.20 -0.73
N MET A 148 -12.15 -12.96 -1.01
CA MET A 148 -11.12 -13.31 -0.05
C MET A 148 -9.78 -12.75 -0.53
N THR A 149 -9.13 -11.99 0.33
CA THR A 149 -7.80 -11.45 0.08
C THR A 149 -6.84 -11.93 1.16
N LEU A 150 -5.71 -12.47 0.73
CA LEU A 150 -4.56 -12.79 1.57
C LEU A 150 -3.41 -11.92 1.11
N SER A 151 -2.75 -11.25 2.02
CA SER A 151 -1.56 -10.44 1.75
C SER A 151 -0.49 -10.70 2.80
N TYR A 152 0.74 -10.73 2.32
CA TYR A 152 1.93 -10.78 3.16
C TYR A 152 2.89 -9.70 2.69
N GLU A 153 3.41 -8.93 3.61
CA GLU A 153 4.35 -7.87 3.34
C GLU A 153 5.48 -7.92 4.37
N TYR A 154 6.70 -7.76 3.88
CA TYR A 154 7.90 -7.59 4.67
C TYR A 154 8.53 -6.26 4.30
N SER A 155 8.87 -5.47 5.30
CA SER A 155 9.59 -4.20 5.13
C SER A 155 10.70 -4.11 6.15
N ASP A 156 11.92 -3.89 5.67
CA ASP A 156 13.09 -3.57 6.46
C ASP A 156 13.54 -2.17 6.10
N GLN A 157 13.32 -1.24 6.99
CA GLN A 157 13.62 0.18 6.79
C GLN A 157 14.75 0.62 7.70
N GLY A 158 15.76 1.26 7.13
CA GLY A 158 16.75 2.00 7.87
C GLY A 158 16.12 3.13 8.70
N GLY A 159 16.82 3.58 9.73
CA GLY A 159 16.32 4.63 10.61
C GLY A 159 16.18 5.99 9.92
N TYR A 160 15.30 6.85 10.44
CA TYR A 160 15.24 8.24 9.99
C TYR A 160 16.53 8.98 10.38
N PRO A 161 17.06 9.87 9.52
CA PRO A 161 18.25 10.64 9.78
C PRO A 161 17.97 11.76 10.80
N TYR A 162 17.96 11.43 12.07
CA TYR A 162 17.91 12.44 13.14
C TYR A 162 19.32 12.90 13.47
N LYS A 163 19.57 14.20 13.34
CA LYS A 163 20.78 14.84 13.86
C LYS A 163 20.53 15.25 15.31
N TYR A 164 21.27 14.66 16.23
CA TYR A 164 21.30 15.14 17.60
C TYR A 164 22.09 16.46 17.66
N THR A 165 21.38 17.57 17.80
CA THR A 165 22.00 18.85 18.16
C THR A 165 22.10 18.89 19.67
N GLY A 166 23.25 18.42 20.21
CA GLY A 166 23.53 18.56 21.63
C GLY A 166 23.51 20.05 22.01
N VAL A 167 22.71 20.40 23.02
CA VAL A 167 22.76 21.69 23.66
C VAL A 167 24.00 21.63 24.58
N THR A 168 25.01 22.38 24.23
CA THR A 168 26.18 22.70 25.13
C THR A 168 25.77 23.78 26.09
#